data_b00ba80679bd70ac15ee7fc7b240da0a
#
_entry.id   b00ba80679bd70ac15ee7fc7b240da0a
#
_cell.length_a   1.000
_cell.length_b   1.000
_cell.length_c   1.000
_cell.angle_alpha   90.00
_cell.angle_beta   90.00
_cell.angle_gamma   90.00
#
_symmetry.space_group_name_H-M   'P 1'
#
loop_
_entity.id
_entity.type
_entity.pdbx_description
1 polymer ?
#
loop_
_entity_poly.entity_id
_entity_poly.type
_entity_poly.pdbx_seq_one_letter_code
_entity_poly.pdbx_strand_id
1 'polypeptide(L)'
;MQFLHNKHVFALLLSQSLQSLAGVLVTIVLMVRVYQMTDSVFLAGLVLSFMSFASIAASFCISAVLRNLGFKKVLAGANLLRAAFTILMAFSVTHQGQIFFWVTLLFVFCFSFTGAFFQPARFALLPMIVSKEQYVKANGVISLSNQLFLTAGWGLGGLLTYAVPFELVVGAAFFLFVLSGASICLLQVNEEVADGTAESASAGSIWKDVMIIPIVRDITLMDMIEALAGSVWSSAILLAFTVAVLHETEVWWGMFNASYFVGAIVGSVIAIRFSAFFERKMGFAIMFSSLVMSMLTLLFSFSPIPFLCALACAAMGPFYQVRDICQETVLQEVIPKQKRIGIMAAKNAILTPWSGVTYSIMGLVADTAGAKTVFVAAAALYGITFFIALAQPRLLHYRRESST
;
A
#
# COMPACT_ATOMS: atom_id res chain seq x y z
N MET A 1 -5.08 -23.57 -9.95
CA MET A 1 -6.24 -22.96 -9.28
C MET A 1 -6.65 -23.63 -7.97
N GLN A 2 -6.01 -24.73 -7.55
CA GLN A 2 -6.28 -25.38 -6.24
C GLN A 2 -6.11 -24.44 -5.03
N PHE A 3 -5.21 -23.45 -5.12
CA PHE A 3 -4.96 -22.45 -4.07
C PHE A 3 -6.20 -21.61 -3.71
N LEU A 4 -7.03 -21.21 -4.70
CA LEU A 4 -8.27 -20.45 -4.46
C LEU A 4 -9.42 -21.33 -3.92
N HIS A 5 -9.28 -22.65 -3.97
CA HIS A 5 -10.23 -23.59 -3.35
C HIS A 5 -10.05 -23.68 -1.83
N ASN A 6 -8.93 -23.15 -1.28
CA ASN A 6 -8.79 -23.01 0.15
C ASN A 6 -9.74 -21.90 0.63
N LYS A 7 -10.81 -22.29 1.31
CA LYS A 7 -11.85 -21.38 1.82
C LYS A 7 -11.29 -20.25 2.71
N HIS A 8 -10.19 -20.52 3.40
CA HIS A 8 -9.54 -19.51 4.27
C HIS A 8 -8.83 -18.45 3.45
N VAL A 9 -8.11 -18.84 2.41
CA VAL A 9 -7.46 -17.92 1.48
C VAL A 9 -8.50 -17.09 0.75
N PHE A 10 -9.56 -17.74 0.25
CA PHE A 10 -10.65 -17.05 -0.42
C PHE A 10 -11.35 -16.03 0.48
N ALA A 11 -11.65 -16.37 1.74
CA ALA A 11 -12.27 -15.46 2.71
C ALA A 11 -11.38 -14.24 2.99
N LEU A 12 -10.05 -14.45 3.15
CA LEU A 12 -9.10 -13.36 3.37
C LEU A 12 -9.00 -12.45 2.13
N LEU A 13 -8.91 -13.02 0.93
CA LEU A 13 -8.87 -12.28 -0.33
C LEU A 13 -10.17 -11.49 -0.56
N LEU A 14 -11.31 -12.10 -0.31
CA LEU A 14 -12.60 -11.45 -0.42
C LEU A 14 -12.70 -10.26 0.53
N SER A 15 -12.34 -10.46 1.80
CA SER A 15 -12.31 -9.39 2.79
C SER A 15 -11.38 -8.25 2.36
N GLN A 16 -10.16 -8.56 1.91
CA GLN A 16 -9.19 -7.59 1.41
C GLN A 16 -9.77 -6.77 0.25
N SER A 17 -10.37 -7.45 -0.71
CA SER A 17 -10.94 -6.82 -1.91
C SER A 17 -12.10 -5.87 -1.57
N LEU A 18 -13.04 -6.36 -0.78
CA LEU A 18 -14.21 -5.58 -0.37
C LEU A 18 -13.82 -4.34 0.44
N GLN A 19 -12.90 -4.50 1.42
CA GLN A 19 -12.47 -3.39 2.25
C GLN A 19 -11.61 -2.37 1.48
N SER A 20 -10.82 -2.80 0.50
CA SER A 20 -10.03 -1.91 -0.35
C SER A 20 -10.94 -1.06 -1.23
N LEU A 21 -11.91 -1.69 -1.89
CA LEU A 21 -12.90 -0.96 -2.70
C LEU A 21 -13.69 0.03 -1.84
N ALA A 22 -14.24 -0.42 -0.71
CA ALA A 22 -14.99 0.44 0.21
C ALA A 22 -14.15 1.63 0.70
N GLY A 23 -12.88 1.39 1.05
CA GLY A 23 -11.97 2.43 1.52
C GLY A 23 -11.71 3.50 0.47
N VAL A 24 -11.49 3.11 -0.78
CA VAL A 24 -11.30 4.07 -1.89
C VAL A 24 -12.57 4.86 -2.14
N LEU A 25 -13.74 4.22 -2.19
CA LEU A 25 -15.03 4.90 -2.36
C LEU A 25 -15.27 5.95 -1.28
N VAL A 26 -15.10 5.58 0.00
CA VAL A 26 -15.25 6.53 1.13
C VAL A 26 -14.28 7.70 1.00
N THR A 27 -13.02 7.44 0.70
CA THR A 27 -11.99 8.48 0.60
C THR A 27 -12.35 9.50 -0.48
N ILE A 28 -12.69 9.05 -1.69
CA ILE A 28 -12.99 9.92 -2.82
C ILE A 28 -14.25 10.74 -2.55
N VAL A 29 -15.34 10.06 -2.15
CA VAL A 29 -16.62 10.72 -1.94
C VAL A 29 -16.55 11.74 -0.80
N LEU A 30 -15.81 11.41 0.27
CA LEU A 30 -15.63 12.31 1.39
C LEU A 30 -14.81 13.56 1.02
N MET A 31 -13.70 13.37 0.28
CA MET A 31 -12.91 14.50 -0.21
C MET A 31 -13.71 15.45 -1.09
N VAL A 32 -14.47 14.90 -2.04
CA VAL A 32 -15.32 15.69 -2.94
C VAL A 32 -16.39 16.44 -2.13
N ARG A 33 -17.02 15.76 -1.17
CA ARG A 33 -18.08 16.39 -0.34
C ARG A 33 -17.53 17.49 0.55
N VAL A 34 -16.37 17.27 1.19
CA VAL A 34 -15.69 18.31 1.98
C VAL A 34 -15.32 19.52 1.10
N TYR A 35 -14.79 19.27 -0.10
CA TYR A 35 -14.50 20.35 -1.05
C TYR A 35 -15.77 21.15 -1.43
N GLN A 36 -16.87 20.47 -1.79
CA GLN A 36 -18.12 21.11 -2.14
C GLN A 36 -18.73 21.96 -1.00
N MET A 37 -18.49 21.56 0.26
CA MET A 37 -19.00 22.31 1.43
C MET A 37 -18.13 23.50 1.83
N THR A 38 -16.81 23.42 1.58
CA THR A 38 -15.86 24.39 2.13
C THR A 38 -15.22 25.27 1.06
N ASP A 39 -15.38 24.95 -0.23
CA ASP A 39 -14.67 25.54 -1.38
C ASP A 39 -13.14 25.59 -1.16
N SER A 40 -12.61 24.70 -0.31
CA SER A 40 -11.20 24.67 0.08
C SER A 40 -10.54 23.35 -0.27
N VAL A 41 -9.58 23.39 -1.19
CA VAL A 41 -8.70 22.25 -1.53
C VAL A 41 -7.85 21.84 -0.32
N PHE A 42 -7.42 22.82 0.49
CA PHE A 42 -6.66 22.55 1.71
C PHE A 42 -7.48 21.74 2.72
N LEU A 43 -8.73 22.12 2.98
CA LEU A 43 -9.59 21.39 3.92
C LEU A 43 -9.94 19.99 3.41
N ALA A 44 -10.16 19.83 2.11
CA ALA A 44 -10.31 18.49 1.50
C ALA A 44 -9.03 17.66 1.64
N GLY A 45 -7.86 18.27 1.51
CA GLY A 45 -6.55 17.62 1.73
C GLY A 45 -6.30 17.21 3.18
N LEU A 46 -6.87 17.91 4.17
CA LEU A 46 -6.79 17.52 5.58
C LEU A 46 -7.37 16.13 5.85
N VAL A 47 -8.35 15.69 5.07
CA VAL A 47 -8.88 14.32 5.16
C VAL A 47 -7.76 13.29 5.02
N LEU A 48 -6.91 13.41 3.99
CA LEU A 48 -5.77 12.50 3.79
C LEU A 48 -4.72 12.63 4.89
N SER A 49 -4.49 13.85 5.39
CA SER A 49 -3.55 14.09 6.48
C SER A 49 -4.00 13.39 7.77
N PHE A 50 -5.29 13.50 8.13
CA PHE A 50 -5.85 12.82 9.30
C PHE A 50 -5.82 11.29 9.14
N MET A 51 -6.05 10.77 7.93
CA MET A 51 -5.88 9.35 7.63
C MET A 51 -4.44 8.87 7.90
N SER A 52 -3.45 9.66 7.51
CA SER A 52 -2.03 9.34 7.71
C SER A 52 -1.66 9.40 9.20
N PHE A 53 -2.06 10.44 9.93
CA PHE A 53 -1.84 10.54 11.38
C PHE A 53 -2.47 9.39 12.16
N ALA A 54 -3.68 8.97 11.76
CA ALA A 54 -4.37 7.85 12.38
C ALA A 54 -3.59 6.54 12.20
N SER A 55 -3.02 6.31 11.00
CA SER A 55 -2.21 5.13 10.71
C SER A 55 -0.93 5.10 11.55
N ILE A 56 -0.28 6.26 11.76
CA ILE A 56 0.88 6.39 12.65
C ILE A 56 0.46 6.07 14.10
N ALA A 57 -0.62 6.67 14.59
CA ALA A 57 -1.09 6.44 15.95
C ALA A 57 -1.44 4.97 16.18
N ALA A 58 -2.08 4.30 15.22
CA ALA A 58 -2.41 2.89 15.31
C ALA A 58 -1.16 2.00 15.43
N SER A 59 -0.08 2.34 14.74
CA SER A 59 1.15 1.53 14.72
C SER A 59 1.73 1.26 16.11
N PHE A 60 1.52 2.14 17.07
CA PHE A 60 1.99 1.97 18.45
C PHE A 60 1.20 0.93 19.23
N CYS A 61 -0.07 0.65 18.88
CA CYS A 61 -0.91 -0.28 19.62
C CYS A 61 -1.29 -1.56 18.86
N ILE A 62 -1.01 -1.64 17.54
CA ILE A 62 -1.35 -2.78 16.69
C ILE A 62 -0.91 -4.10 17.30
N SER A 63 0.36 -4.21 17.73
CA SER A 63 0.91 -5.45 18.28
C SER A 63 0.18 -5.89 19.55
N ALA A 64 -0.11 -4.95 20.46
CA ALA A 64 -0.81 -5.23 21.70
C ALA A 64 -2.26 -5.68 21.46
N VAL A 65 -2.96 -4.96 20.56
CA VAL A 65 -4.36 -5.27 20.23
C VAL A 65 -4.49 -6.63 19.55
N LEU A 66 -3.63 -6.92 18.56
CA LEU A 66 -3.66 -8.21 17.85
C LEU A 66 -3.30 -9.39 18.76
N ARG A 67 -2.36 -9.19 19.68
CA ARG A 67 -2.01 -10.23 20.66
C ARG A 67 -3.16 -10.52 21.63
N ASN A 68 -3.84 -9.48 22.12
CA ASN A 68 -4.86 -9.64 23.16
C ASN A 68 -6.22 -10.10 22.61
N LEU A 69 -6.58 -9.68 21.40
CA LEU A 69 -7.89 -9.96 20.79
C LEU A 69 -7.86 -11.05 19.72
N GLY A 70 -6.67 -11.37 19.18
CA GLY A 70 -6.50 -12.28 18.06
C GLY A 70 -6.83 -11.66 16.68
N PHE A 71 -6.34 -12.30 15.62
CA PHE A 71 -6.44 -11.77 14.25
C PHE A 71 -7.88 -11.67 13.75
N LYS A 72 -8.67 -12.72 13.96
CA LYS A 72 -10.04 -12.82 13.47
C LYS A 72 -10.94 -11.72 14.04
N LYS A 73 -10.91 -11.55 15.37
CA LYS A 73 -11.73 -10.55 16.06
C LYS A 73 -11.31 -9.14 15.66
N VAL A 74 -10.00 -8.88 15.54
CA VAL A 74 -9.49 -7.56 15.14
C VAL A 74 -9.86 -7.24 13.70
N LEU A 75 -9.65 -8.16 12.75
CA LEU A 75 -10.00 -7.93 11.33
C LEU A 75 -11.50 -7.73 11.12
N ALA A 76 -12.34 -8.59 11.74
CA ALA A 76 -13.80 -8.47 11.65
C ALA A 76 -14.27 -7.18 12.34
N GLY A 77 -13.82 -6.94 13.57
CA GLY A 77 -14.18 -5.75 14.35
C GLY A 77 -13.75 -4.44 13.69
N ALA A 78 -12.53 -4.39 13.13
CA ALA A 78 -12.06 -3.22 12.42
C ALA A 78 -12.95 -2.88 11.21
N ASN A 79 -13.35 -3.88 10.42
CA ASN A 79 -14.24 -3.65 9.28
C ASN A 79 -15.65 -3.21 9.72
N LEU A 80 -16.21 -3.79 10.79
CA LEU A 80 -17.50 -3.36 11.34
C LEU A 80 -17.45 -1.93 11.91
N LEU A 81 -16.36 -1.59 12.62
CA LEU A 81 -16.15 -0.22 13.11
C LEU A 81 -15.99 0.77 11.93
N ARG A 82 -15.28 0.39 10.86
CA ARG A 82 -15.19 1.21 9.65
C ARG A 82 -16.54 1.41 8.97
N ALA A 83 -17.40 0.37 8.93
CA ALA A 83 -18.77 0.51 8.47
C ALA A 83 -19.53 1.55 9.31
N ALA A 84 -19.47 1.46 10.64
CA ALA A 84 -20.11 2.44 11.53
C ALA A 84 -19.55 3.86 11.33
N PHE A 85 -18.23 4.02 11.28
CA PHE A 85 -17.61 5.34 11.04
C PHE A 85 -17.97 5.90 9.65
N THR A 86 -18.17 5.06 8.63
CA THR A 86 -18.62 5.52 7.30
C THR A 86 -19.98 6.21 7.41
N ILE A 87 -20.93 5.66 8.15
CA ILE A 87 -22.25 6.28 8.37
C ILE A 87 -22.12 7.56 9.22
N LEU A 88 -21.31 7.52 10.29
CA LEU A 88 -21.10 8.70 11.15
C LEU A 88 -20.44 9.86 10.40
N MET A 89 -19.46 9.58 9.53
CA MET A 89 -18.86 10.59 8.65
C MET A 89 -19.89 11.16 7.67
N ALA A 90 -20.70 10.31 7.05
CA ALA A 90 -21.73 10.75 6.13
C ALA A 90 -22.77 11.65 6.84
N PHE A 91 -23.17 11.27 8.03
CA PHE A 91 -24.08 12.10 8.84
C PHE A 91 -23.43 13.45 9.19
N SER A 92 -22.18 13.47 9.66
CA SER A 92 -21.51 14.70 10.06
C SER A 92 -21.25 15.63 8.87
N VAL A 93 -20.86 15.09 7.71
CA VAL A 93 -20.55 15.90 6.52
C VAL A 93 -21.80 16.46 5.82
N THR A 94 -23.00 15.93 6.10
CA THR A 94 -24.25 16.50 5.57
C THR A 94 -24.76 17.69 6.39
N HIS A 95 -24.27 17.88 7.59
CA HIS A 95 -24.65 19.01 8.46
C HIS A 95 -23.68 20.18 8.26
N GLN A 96 -24.26 21.39 8.15
CA GLN A 96 -23.49 22.61 7.97
C GLN A 96 -22.96 23.12 9.33
N GLY A 97 -21.73 23.64 9.31
CA GLY A 97 -21.12 24.29 10.47
C GLY A 97 -19.71 23.78 10.77
N GLN A 98 -18.87 24.66 11.31
CA GLN A 98 -17.47 24.40 11.60
C GLN A 98 -17.27 23.21 12.56
N ILE A 99 -18.18 23.04 13.52
CA ILE A 99 -18.14 21.91 14.47
C ILE A 99 -18.28 20.59 13.74
N PHE A 100 -19.20 20.46 12.80
CA PHE A 100 -19.42 19.23 12.04
C PHE A 100 -18.24 18.86 11.15
N PHE A 101 -17.50 19.84 10.63
CA PHE A 101 -16.24 19.59 9.91
C PHE A 101 -15.20 18.91 10.81
N TRP A 102 -14.96 19.42 12.02
CA TRP A 102 -14.00 18.81 12.95
C TRP A 102 -14.45 17.44 13.44
N VAL A 103 -15.77 17.25 13.64
CA VAL A 103 -16.37 15.94 13.96
C VAL A 103 -16.16 14.96 12.80
N THR A 104 -16.30 15.40 11.56
CA THR A 104 -15.98 14.57 10.39
C THR A 104 -14.52 14.13 10.39
N LEU A 105 -13.57 15.06 10.63
CA LEU A 105 -12.16 14.72 10.72
C LEU A 105 -11.83 13.75 11.87
N LEU A 106 -12.53 13.86 13.00
CA LEU A 106 -12.41 12.90 14.10
C LEU A 106 -12.86 11.50 13.66
N PHE A 107 -13.99 11.38 12.97
CA PHE A 107 -14.47 10.10 12.44
C PHE A 107 -13.55 9.56 11.34
N VAL A 108 -12.98 10.42 10.49
CA VAL A 108 -11.92 10.05 9.53
C VAL A 108 -10.71 9.45 10.24
N PHE A 109 -10.29 10.08 11.33
CA PHE A 109 -9.19 9.56 12.15
C PHE A 109 -9.54 8.17 12.71
N CYS A 110 -10.70 7.99 13.33
CA CYS A 110 -11.14 6.70 13.88
C CYS A 110 -11.29 5.63 12.81
N PHE A 111 -11.84 5.98 11.63
CA PHE A 111 -11.96 5.12 10.46
C PHE A 111 -10.59 4.60 9.98
N SER A 112 -9.62 5.49 9.86
CA SER A 112 -8.28 5.14 9.39
C SER A 112 -7.46 4.44 10.44
N PHE A 113 -7.62 4.82 11.71
CA PHE A 113 -7.02 4.13 12.85
C PHE A 113 -7.41 2.65 12.87
N THR A 114 -8.71 2.36 12.75
CA THR A 114 -9.18 0.96 12.70
C THR A 114 -8.73 0.25 11.42
N GLY A 115 -8.67 0.94 10.29
CA GLY A 115 -8.20 0.39 9.02
C GLY A 115 -6.72 -0.01 9.02
N ALA A 116 -5.89 0.70 9.79
CA ALA A 116 -4.45 0.44 9.88
C ALA A 116 -4.08 -0.94 10.45
N PHE A 117 -4.99 -1.59 11.18
CA PHE A 117 -4.79 -2.94 11.71
C PHE A 117 -4.80 -4.01 10.64
N PHE A 118 -5.42 -3.75 9.48
CA PHE A 118 -5.67 -4.80 8.49
C PHE A 118 -4.38 -5.35 7.87
N GLN A 119 -3.47 -4.51 7.42
CA GLN A 119 -2.24 -4.93 6.74
C GLN A 119 -1.30 -5.75 7.62
N PRO A 120 -0.93 -5.32 8.85
CA PRO A 120 -0.09 -6.13 9.73
C PRO A 120 -0.75 -7.46 10.14
N ALA A 121 -2.08 -7.45 10.38
CA ALA A 121 -2.81 -8.66 10.71
C ALA A 121 -2.82 -9.65 9.53
N ARG A 122 -3.10 -9.19 8.32
CA ARG A 122 -3.03 -9.99 7.09
C ARG A 122 -1.63 -10.55 6.85
N PHE A 123 -0.61 -9.72 7.00
CA PHE A 123 0.79 -10.13 6.81
C PHE A 123 1.17 -11.27 7.75
N ALA A 124 0.75 -11.20 9.01
CA ALA A 124 1.01 -12.25 9.99
C ALA A 124 0.15 -13.49 9.79
N LEU A 125 -1.12 -13.32 9.34
CA LEU A 125 -2.08 -14.40 9.15
C LEU A 125 -1.79 -15.24 7.90
N LEU A 126 -1.37 -14.61 6.80
CA LEU A 126 -1.18 -15.29 5.51
C LEU A 126 -0.26 -16.52 5.61
N PRO A 127 0.91 -16.47 6.27
CA PRO A 127 1.77 -17.63 6.45
C PRO A 127 1.21 -18.73 7.35
N MET A 128 0.08 -18.49 8.04
CA MET A 128 -0.61 -19.51 8.85
C MET A 128 -1.62 -20.33 8.05
N ILE A 129 -2.07 -19.79 6.91
CA ILE A 129 -3.14 -20.39 6.08
C ILE A 129 -2.66 -20.91 4.73
N VAL A 130 -1.44 -20.54 4.32
CA VAL A 130 -0.79 -21.02 3.08
C VAL A 130 0.56 -21.65 3.37
N SER A 131 0.92 -22.65 2.56
CA SER A 131 2.26 -23.22 2.63
C SER A 131 3.28 -22.24 2.08
N LYS A 132 4.53 -22.37 2.54
CA LYS A 132 5.62 -21.50 2.10
C LYS A 132 5.76 -21.43 0.57
N GLU A 133 5.56 -22.57 -0.15
CA GLU A 133 5.62 -22.72 -1.61
C GLU A 133 4.60 -21.86 -2.35
N GLN A 134 3.64 -21.31 -1.63
CA GLN A 134 2.55 -20.53 -2.19
C GLN A 134 2.61 -19.04 -1.81
N TYR A 135 3.65 -18.61 -1.06
CA TYR A 135 3.71 -17.22 -0.57
C TYR A 135 3.76 -16.20 -1.72
N VAL A 136 4.65 -16.39 -2.72
CA VAL A 136 4.73 -15.48 -3.88
C VAL A 136 3.40 -15.44 -4.62
N LYS A 137 2.77 -16.60 -4.83
CA LYS A 137 1.48 -16.69 -5.50
C LYS A 137 0.39 -15.99 -4.70
N ALA A 138 0.36 -16.20 -3.38
CA ALA A 138 -0.62 -15.58 -2.49
C ALA A 138 -0.48 -14.06 -2.46
N ASN A 139 0.73 -13.56 -2.25
CA ASN A 139 1.04 -12.14 -2.27
C ASN A 139 0.75 -11.53 -3.64
N GLY A 140 1.04 -12.25 -4.73
CA GLY A 140 0.69 -11.83 -6.09
C GLY A 140 -0.81 -11.67 -6.32
N VAL A 141 -1.63 -12.62 -5.84
CA VAL A 141 -3.11 -12.51 -5.93
C VAL A 141 -3.65 -11.36 -5.09
N ILE A 142 -3.12 -11.18 -3.89
CA ILE A 142 -3.47 -10.06 -3.01
C ILE A 142 -3.13 -8.72 -3.69
N SER A 143 -1.92 -8.64 -4.25
CA SER A 143 -1.44 -7.44 -4.93
C SER A 143 -2.26 -7.14 -6.19
N LEU A 144 -2.55 -8.15 -7.01
CA LEU A 144 -3.42 -8.02 -8.18
C LEU A 144 -4.80 -7.49 -7.79
N SER A 145 -5.41 -8.09 -6.77
CA SER A 145 -6.72 -7.67 -6.26
C SER A 145 -6.70 -6.21 -5.80
N ASN A 146 -5.69 -5.85 -5.01
CA ASN A 146 -5.54 -4.49 -4.52
C ASN A 146 -5.35 -3.49 -5.66
N GLN A 147 -4.53 -3.81 -6.66
CA GLN A 147 -4.27 -2.97 -7.81
C GLN A 147 -5.50 -2.76 -8.68
N LEU A 148 -6.29 -3.82 -8.90
CA LEU A 148 -7.56 -3.72 -9.63
C LEU A 148 -8.55 -2.78 -8.95
N PHE A 149 -8.70 -2.90 -7.62
CA PHE A 149 -9.65 -2.05 -6.87
C PHE A 149 -9.16 -0.61 -6.72
N LEU A 150 -7.86 -0.38 -6.55
CA LEU A 150 -7.29 0.96 -6.57
C LEU A 150 -7.50 1.63 -7.92
N THR A 151 -7.17 0.94 -9.01
CA THR A 151 -7.34 1.45 -10.38
C THR A 151 -8.82 1.76 -10.68
N ALA A 152 -9.72 0.82 -10.36
CA ALA A 152 -11.15 1.01 -10.54
C ALA A 152 -11.68 2.16 -9.66
N GLY A 153 -11.26 2.22 -8.40
CA GLY A 153 -11.71 3.25 -7.46
C GLY A 153 -11.28 4.64 -7.89
N TRP A 154 -9.99 4.86 -8.12
CA TRP A 154 -9.48 6.17 -8.54
C TRP A 154 -9.90 6.53 -9.97
N GLY A 155 -9.92 5.57 -10.90
CA GLY A 155 -10.32 5.81 -12.30
C GLY A 155 -11.81 6.11 -12.45
N LEU A 156 -12.66 5.44 -11.70
CA LEU A 156 -14.12 5.63 -11.75
C LEU A 156 -14.63 6.60 -10.69
N GLY A 157 -13.79 6.99 -9.73
CA GLY A 157 -14.20 7.79 -8.57
C GLY A 157 -14.86 9.11 -8.95
N GLY A 158 -14.27 9.82 -9.91
CA GLY A 158 -14.85 11.08 -10.42
C GLY A 158 -16.20 10.86 -11.11
N LEU A 159 -16.34 9.81 -11.91
CA LEU A 159 -17.61 9.45 -12.55
C LEU A 159 -18.66 9.03 -11.51
N LEU A 160 -18.28 8.25 -10.52
CA LEU A 160 -19.17 7.82 -9.45
C LEU A 160 -19.70 9.00 -8.65
N THR A 161 -18.85 9.97 -8.30
CA THR A 161 -19.28 11.16 -7.55
C THR A 161 -20.19 12.09 -8.37
N TYR A 162 -20.11 12.03 -9.69
CA TYR A 162 -20.98 12.80 -10.59
C TYR A 162 -22.32 12.09 -10.87
N ALA A 163 -22.27 10.77 -11.14
CA ALA A 163 -23.42 10.01 -11.63
C ALA A 163 -24.26 9.35 -10.52
N VAL A 164 -23.69 9.17 -9.32
CA VAL A 164 -24.33 8.43 -8.22
C VAL A 164 -24.52 9.35 -7.00
N PRO A 165 -25.73 9.41 -6.40
CA PRO A 165 -25.95 10.15 -5.16
C PRO A 165 -24.99 9.74 -4.04
N PHE A 166 -24.55 10.73 -3.26
CA PHE A 166 -23.62 10.55 -2.13
C PHE A 166 -24.06 9.42 -1.19
N GLU A 167 -25.34 9.40 -0.84
CA GLU A 167 -25.95 8.46 0.11
C GLU A 167 -25.85 7.00 -0.39
N LEU A 168 -26.00 6.79 -1.70
CA LEU A 168 -25.88 5.46 -2.30
C LEU A 168 -24.44 4.95 -2.29
N VAL A 169 -23.47 5.82 -2.55
CA VAL A 169 -22.03 5.43 -2.49
C VAL A 169 -21.63 5.11 -1.06
N VAL A 170 -22.08 5.92 -0.09
CA VAL A 170 -21.87 5.65 1.35
C VAL A 170 -22.53 4.34 1.77
N GLY A 171 -23.79 4.12 1.35
CA GLY A 171 -24.52 2.89 1.61
C GLY A 171 -23.80 1.65 1.03
N ALA A 172 -23.34 1.74 -0.22
CA ALA A 172 -22.55 0.67 -0.84
C ALA A 172 -21.27 0.40 -0.06
N ALA A 173 -20.51 1.44 0.32
CA ALA A 173 -19.29 1.29 1.09
C ALA A 173 -19.56 0.65 2.48
N PHE A 174 -20.63 1.06 3.15
CA PHE A 174 -21.08 0.44 4.40
C PHE A 174 -21.30 -1.07 4.23
N PHE A 175 -22.09 -1.48 3.25
CA PHE A 175 -22.36 -2.90 2.98
C PHE A 175 -21.08 -3.68 2.60
N LEU A 176 -20.17 -3.09 1.84
CA LEU A 176 -18.89 -3.70 1.49
C LEU A 176 -18.04 -3.93 2.75
N PHE A 177 -18.00 -3.00 3.71
CA PHE A 177 -17.31 -3.21 4.98
C PHE A 177 -17.96 -4.29 5.83
N VAL A 178 -19.30 -4.31 5.91
CA VAL A 178 -20.03 -5.36 6.64
C VAL A 178 -19.74 -6.74 6.03
N LEU A 179 -19.83 -6.87 4.70
CA LEU A 179 -19.53 -8.11 3.99
C LEU A 179 -18.05 -8.52 4.17
N SER A 180 -17.15 -7.54 4.16
CA SER A 180 -15.73 -7.79 4.45
C SER A 180 -15.53 -8.35 5.86
N GLY A 181 -16.17 -7.77 6.86
CA GLY A 181 -16.14 -8.28 8.24
C GLY A 181 -16.75 -9.67 8.34
N ALA A 182 -17.90 -9.91 7.69
CA ALA A 182 -18.57 -11.20 7.67
C ALA A 182 -17.71 -12.29 7.00
N SER A 183 -16.99 -11.96 5.91
CA SER A 183 -16.10 -12.92 5.24
C SER A 183 -14.97 -13.40 6.15
N ILE A 184 -14.47 -12.57 7.05
CA ILE A 184 -13.47 -12.95 8.06
C ILE A 184 -14.06 -13.98 9.05
N CYS A 185 -15.36 -13.95 9.33
CA CYS A 185 -15.99 -14.95 10.22
C CYS A 185 -15.91 -16.37 9.64
N LEU A 186 -15.78 -16.52 8.31
CA LEU A 186 -15.58 -17.82 7.66
C LEU A 186 -14.18 -18.42 7.88
N LEU A 187 -13.23 -17.64 8.36
CA LEU A 187 -11.90 -18.13 8.73
C LEU A 187 -12.00 -19.06 9.95
N GLN A 188 -11.59 -20.30 9.77
CA GLN A 188 -11.38 -21.28 10.83
C GLN A 188 -9.86 -21.46 10.99
N VAL A 189 -9.21 -20.46 11.55
CA VAL A 189 -7.82 -20.58 11.95
C VAL A 189 -7.84 -20.87 13.44
N ASN A 190 -7.22 -21.96 13.86
CA ASN A 190 -6.85 -22.12 15.26
C ASN A 190 -5.85 -21.02 15.55
N GLU A 191 -6.36 -19.90 16.03
CA GLU A 191 -5.55 -18.92 16.71
C GLU A 191 -5.12 -19.62 18.01
N GLU A 192 -4.06 -20.42 17.97
CA GLU A 192 -3.22 -20.50 19.13
C GLU A 192 -2.86 -19.05 19.40
N VAL A 193 -3.61 -18.44 20.29
CA VAL A 193 -3.22 -17.25 21.02
C VAL A 193 -1.74 -17.50 21.22
N ALA A 194 -0.89 -16.62 20.71
CA ALA A 194 0.55 -16.75 20.87
C ALA A 194 0.78 -16.84 22.37
N ASP A 195 0.64 -18.09 22.87
CA ASP A 195 0.60 -18.41 24.28
C ASP A 195 1.94 -18.00 24.86
N GLY A 196 1.85 -16.99 25.68
CA GLY A 196 2.62 -16.86 26.91
C GLY A 196 4.14 -16.72 26.86
N THR A 197 4.82 -16.78 25.72
CA THR A 197 6.28 -16.61 25.62
C THR A 197 6.73 -15.52 24.66
N ALA A 198 5.82 -14.76 24.08
CA ALA A 198 6.21 -13.44 23.62
C ALA A 198 6.53 -12.64 24.90
N GLU A 199 7.80 -12.70 25.34
CA GLU A 199 8.37 -11.66 26.18
C GLU A 199 7.73 -10.36 25.72
N SER A 200 7.20 -9.60 26.66
CA SER A 200 6.68 -8.26 26.43
C SER A 200 7.82 -7.42 25.86
N ALA A 201 8.09 -7.63 24.55
CA ALA A 201 9.06 -6.83 23.86
C ALA A 201 8.57 -5.40 23.99
N SER A 202 9.20 -4.64 24.86
CA SER A 202 8.90 -3.22 25.02
C SER A 202 8.88 -2.61 23.62
N ALA A 203 8.03 -1.62 23.38
CA ALA A 203 7.98 -0.94 22.10
C ALA A 203 9.40 -0.60 21.57
N GLY A 204 10.31 -0.23 22.46
CA GLY A 204 11.72 0.03 22.15
C GLY A 204 12.50 -1.21 21.66
N SER A 205 12.13 -2.43 22.03
CA SER A 205 12.76 -3.67 21.54
C SER A 205 12.37 -3.96 20.08
N ILE A 206 11.11 -3.72 19.70
CA ILE A 206 10.61 -3.98 18.34
C ILE A 206 11.28 -3.07 17.30
N TRP A 207 11.49 -1.80 17.66
CA TRP A 207 12.24 -0.85 16.81
C TRP A 207 13.69 -1.29 16.61
N LYS A 208 14.31 -1.84 17.65
CA LYS A 208 15.66 -2.43 17.57
C LYS A 208 15.66 -3.65 16.65
N ASP A 209 14.63 -4.50 16.68
CA ASP A 209 14.55 -5.69 15.84
C ASP A 209 14.54 -5.36 14.34
N VAL A 210 13.88 -4.25 13.92
CA VAL A 210 13.93 -3.74 12.53
C VAL A 210 15.36 -3.45 12.11
N MET A 211 16.20 -2.94 13.00
CA MET A 211 17.60 -2.59 12.70
C MET A 211 18.57 -3.77 12.89
N ILE A 212 18.26 -4.72 13.79
CA ILE A 212 19.12 -5.87 14.12
C ILE A 212 19.01 -6.97 13.07
N ILE A 213 17.80 -7.26 12.54
CA ILE A 213 17.62 -8.28 11.50
C ILE A 213 18.13 -7.72 10.16
N PRO A 214 19.29 -8.18 9.62
CA PRO A 214 19.94 -7.50 8.51
C PRO A 214 19.04 -7.36 7.27
N ILE A 215 18.32 -8.43 6.88
CA ILE A 215 17.45 -8.41 5.69
C ILE A 215 16.27 -7.44 5.91
N VAL A 216 15.70 -7.39 7.12
CA VAL A 216 14.60 -6.46 7.44
C VAL A 216 15.07 -5.01 7.36
N ARG A 217 16.26 -4.73 7.93
CA ARG A 217 16.90 -3.40 7.86
C ARG A 217 17.15 -3.00 6.42
N ASP A 218 17.74 -3.89 5.62
CA ASP A 218 18.16 -3.60 4.25
C ASP A 218 16.92 -3.34 3.36
N ILE A 219 15.87 -4.15 3.47
CA ILE A 219 14.60 -3.93 2.77
C ILE A 219 13.95 -2.61 3.26
N THR A 220 13.94 -2.32 4.56
CA THR A 220 13.37 -1.07 5.08
C THR A 220 14.12 0.14 4.55
N LEU A 221 15.45 0.09 4.47
CA LEU A 221 16.27 1.15 3.88
C LEU A 221 15.97 1.31 2.38
N MET A 222 15.85 0.21 1.64
CA MET A 222 15.44 0.27 0.23
C MET A 222 14.07 0.93 0.10
N ASP A 223 13.08 0.53 0.90
CA ASP A 223 11.73 1.12 0.88
C ASP A 223 11.74 2.62 1.20
N MET A 224 12.60 3.08 2.12
CA MET A 224 12.75 4.52 2.41
C MET A 224 13.29 5.28 1.20
N ILE A 225 14.33 4.76 0.53
CA ILE A 225 14.90 5.36 -0.67
C ILE A 225 13.87 5.34 -1.81
N GLU A 226 13.14 4.23 -1.94
CA GLU A 226 12.11 4.07 -2.96
C GLU A 226 10.88 4.95 -2.72
N ALA A 227 10.52 5.20 -1.46
CA ALA A 227 9.48 6.18 -1.14
C ALA A 227 9.87 7.59 -1.61
N LEU A 228 11.16 7.95 -1.46
CA LEU A 228 11.69 9.21 -1.97
C LEU A 228 11.70 9.22 -3.51
N ALA A 229 12.20 8.17 -4.16
CA ALA A 229 12.19 8.03 -5.62
C ALA A 229 10.76 7.99 -6.18
N GLY A 230 9.86 7.27 -5.52
CA GLY A 230 8.47 7.10 -5.94
C GLY A 230 7.62 8.36 -5.82
N SER A 231 8.02 9.32 -4.97
CA SER A 231 7.26 10.55 -4.78
C SER A 231 7.18 11.44 -6.03
N VAL A 232 8.08 11.26 -6.99
CA VAL A 232 8.04 11.97 -8.29
C VAL A 232 6.85 11.57 -9.16
N TRP A 233 6.31 10.38 -8.94
CA TRP A 233 5.11 9.88 -9.62
C TRP A 233 3.82 10.42 -8.99
N SER A 234 3.95 11.30 -7.98
CA SER A 234 2.80 12.00 -7.41
C SER A 234 2.12 12.88 -8.47
N SER A 235 0.82 13.10 -8.29
CA SER A 235 0.00 13.83 -9.25
C SER A 235 0.57 15.21 -9.61
N ALA A 236 1.11 15.95 -8.65
CA ALA A 236 1.61 17.31 -8.85
C ALA A 236 2.93 17.33 -9.65
N ILE A 237 3.92 16.51 -9.27
CA ILE A 237 5.25 16.50 -9.92
C ILE A 237 5.16 15.93 -11.33
N LEU A 238 4.40 14.83 -11.50
CA LEU A 238 4.19 14.22 -12.81
C LEU A 238 3.41 15.14 -13.76
N LEU A 239 2.41 15.87 -13.24
CA LEU A 239 1.69 16.87 -14.02
C LEU A 239 2.60 18.04 -14.44
N ALA A 240 3.41 18.56 -13.51
CA ALA A 240 4.39 19.59 -13.79
C ALA A 240 5.39 19.16 -14.87
N PHE A 241 5.87 17.91 -14.83
CA PHE A 241 6.73 17.35 -15.88
C PHE A 241 5.99 17.29 -17.24
N THR A 242 4.74 16.83 -17.24
CA THR A 242 3.94 16.70 -18.46
C THR A 242 3.72 18.05 -19.14
N VAL A 243 3.38 19.08 -18.37
CA VAL A 243 3.08 20.42 -18.90
C VAL A 243 4.36 21.21 -19.20
N ALA A 244 5.31 21.25 -18.26
CA ALA A 244 6.47 22.14 -18.36
C ALA A 244 7.64 21.53 -19.16
N VAL A 245 7.77 20.20 -19.24
CA VAL A 245 8.89 19.53 -19.90
C VAL A 245 8.47 18.88 -21.23
N LEU A 246 7.34 18.18 -21.25
CA LEU A 246 6.83 17.55 -22.47
C LEU A 246 5.98 18.50 -23.31
N HIS A 247 5.55 19.65 -22.74
CA HIS A 247 4.64 20.62 -23.38
C HIS A 247 3.31 19.99 -23.83
N GLU A 248 2.81 19.02 -23.04
CA GLU A 248 1.64 18.23 -23.34
C GLU A 248 0.47 18.56 -22.40
N THR A 249 -0.72 18.10 -22.78
CA THR A 249 -1.95 18.31 -22.02
C THR A 249 -2.07 17.34 -20.83
N GLU A 250 -2.96 17.66 -19.89
CA GLU A 250 -3.30 16.81 -18.75
C GLU A 250 -3.78 15.40 -19.13
N VAL A 251 -4.23 15.20 -20.37
CA VAL A 251 -4.63 13.89 -20.91
C VAL A 251 -3.45 12.92 -20.87
N TRP A 252 -2.24 13.37 -21.20
CA TRP A 252 -1.04 12.54 -21.14
C TRP A 252 -0.65 12.17 -19.72
N TRP A 253 -0.84 13.08 -18.76
CA TRP A 253 -0.68 12.75 -17.36
C TRP A 253 -1.61 11.60 -16.93
N GLY A 254 -2.88 11.63 -17.32
CA GLY A 254 -3.83 10.54 -17.12
C GLY A 254 -3.38 9.23 -17.78
N MET A 255 -2.87 9.31 -19.02
CA MET A 255 -2.37 8.15 -19.77
C MET A 255 -1.13 7.52 -19.10
N PHE A 256 -0.21 8.31 -18.53
CA PHE A 256 0.97 7.79 -17.82
C PHE A 256 0.53 6.99 -16.58
N ASN A 257 -0.38 7.53 -15.79
CA ASN A 257 -0.95 6.82 -14.63
C ASN A 257 -1.66 5.53 -15.05
N ALA A 258 -2.54 5.59 -16.06
CA ALA A 258 -3.26 4.43 -16.56
C ALA A 258 -2.30 3.35 -17.08
N SER A 259 -1.27 3.73 -17.84
CA SER A 259 -0.25 2.83 -18.36
C SER A 259 0.50 2.12 -17.25
N TYR A 260 0.91 2.85 -16.20
CA TYR A 260 1.55 2.27 -15.02
C TYR A 260 0.66 1.25 -14.33
N PHE A 261 -0.62 1.56 -14.09
CA PHE A 261 -1.55 0.64 -13.45
C PHE A 261 -1.79 -0.63 -14.28
N VAL A 262 -1.94 -0.50 -15.60
CA VAL A 262 -2.02 -1.66 -16.50
C VAL A 262 -0.76 -2.53 -16.36
N GLY A 263 0.41 -1.91 -16.37
CA GLY A 263 1.68 -2.59 -16.15
C GLY A 263 1.74 -3.30 -14.78
N ALA A 264 1.28 -2.66 -13.70
CA ALA A 264 1.26 -3.25 -12.36
C ALA A 264 0.33 -4.48 -12.28
N ILE A 265 -0.83 -4.43 -12.94
CA ILE A 265 -1.72 -5.59 -13.09
C ILE A 265 -0.98 -6.73 -13.80
N VAL A 266 -0.32 -6.44 -14.93
CA VAL A 266 0.48 -7.42 -15.68
C VAL A 266 1.58 -8.00 -14.79
N GLY A 267 2.27 -7.18 -14.01
CA GLY A 267 3.30 -7.62 -13.06
C GLY A 267 2.78 -8.58 -12.00
N SER A 268 1.62 -8.30 -11.43
CA SER A 268 0.95 -9.22 -10.48
C SER A 268 0.62 -10.56 -11.13
N VAL A 269 0.12 -10.56 -12.37
CA VAL A 269 -0.16 -11.78 -13.14
C VAL A 269 1.13 -12.57 -13.42
N ILE A 270 2.21 -11.87 -13.80
CA ILE A 270 3.53 -12.49 -14.01
C ILE A 270 4.03 -13.14 -12.72
N ALA A 271 3.94 -12.45 -11.57
CA ALA A 271 4.35 -12.98 -10.28
C ALA A 271 3.56 -14.24 -9.91
N ILE A 272 2.25 -14.26 -10.16
CA ILE A 272 1.39 -15.43 -9.93
C ILE A 272 1.75 -16.59 -10.87
N ARG A 273 1.91 -16.29 -12.16
CA ARG A 273 2.14 -17.33 -13.20
C ARG A 273 3.50 -18.00 -13.08
N PHE A 274 4.50 -17.21 -12.69
CA PHE A 274 5.90 -17.65 -12.55
C PHE A 274 6.35 -17.70 -11.09
N SER A 275 5.44 -17.92 -10.15
CA SER A 275 5.71 -17.91 -8.71
C SER A 275 6.87 -18.84 -8.33
N ALA A 276 6.90 -20.06 -8.87
CA ALA A 276 7.97 -21.03 -8.60
C ALA A 276 9.38 -20.55 -9.07
N PHE A 277 9.46 -19.72 -10.10
CA PHE A 277 10.70 -19.09 -10.53
C PHE A 277 11.14 -18.01 -9.54
N PHE A 278 10.20 -17.14 -9.15
CA PHE A 278 10.50 -16.05 -8.23
C PHE A 278 10.84 -16.56 -6.83
N GLU A 279 10.16 -17.59 -6.33
CA GLU A 279 10.47 -18.22 -5.03
C GLU A 279 11.93 -18.73 -4.94
N ARG A 280 12.51 -19.15 -6.06
CA ARG A 280 13.90 -19.58 -6.10
C ARG A 280 14.92 -18.44 -6.24
N LYS A 281 14.49 -17.24 -6.69
CA LYS A 281 15.35 -16.13 -7.07
C LYS A 281 14.83 -14.78 -6.58
N MET A 282 14.21 -14.73 -5.39
CA MET A 282 13.59 -13.50 -4.88
C MET A 282 14.58 -12.33 -4.80
N GLY A 283 15.78 -12.57 -4.25
CA GLY A 283 16.80 -11.52 -4.14
C GLY A 283 17.25 -10.98 -5.50
N PHE A 284 17.44 -11.87 -6.49
CA PHE A 284 17.77 -11.46 -7.85
C PHE A 284 16.62 -10.65 -8.50
N ALA A 285 15.36 -11.06 -8.28
CA ALA A 285 14.21 -10.36 -8.79
C ALA A 285 14.10 -8.93 -8.21
N ILE A 286 14.35 -8.76 -6.91
CA ILE A 286 14.39 -7.47 -6.23
C ILE A 286 15.49 -6.58 -6.85
N MET A 287 16.70 -7.08 -6.93
CA MET A 287 17.85 -6.36 -7.51
C MET A 287 17.60 -5.96 -8.96
N PHE A 288 17.19 -6.90 -9.81
CA PHE A 288 16.96 -6.67 -11.24
C PHE A 288 15.83 -5.67 -11.48
N SER A 289 14.75 -5.76 -10.71
CA SER A 289 13.64 -4.81 -10.79
C SER A 289 14.08 -3.39 -10.43
N SER A 290 14.91 -3.20 -9.40
CA SER A 290 15.44 -1.89 -9.03
C SER A 290 16.29 -1.28 -10.15
N LEU A 291 17.13 -2.10 -10.82
CA LEU A 291 17.92 -1.66 -11.98
C LEU A 291 17.02 -1.20 -13.13
N VAL A 292 16.02 -2.01 -13.48
CA VAL A 292 15.11 -1.68 -14.58
C VAL A 292 14.29 -0.44 -14.26
N MET A 293 13.83 -0.27 -13.01
CA MET A 293 13.15 0.95 -12.56
C MET A 293 14.03 2.18 -12.72
N SER A 294 15.33 2.10 -12.37
CA SER A 294 16.30 3.18 -12.58
C SER A 294 16.41 3.55 -14.07
N MET A 295 16.62 2.54 -14.92
CA MET A 295 16.78 2.76 -16.38
C MET A 295 15.51 3.35 -17.01
N LEU A 296 14.33 2.82 -16.68
CA LEU A 296 13.07 3.29 -17.24
C LEU A 296 12.72 4.69 -16.74
N THR A 297 13.02 5.03 -15.47
CA THR A 297 12.83 6.39 -14.95
C THR A 297 13.78 7.38 -15.64
N LEU A 298 15.03 6.97 -15.90
CA LEU A 298 15.97 7.77 -16.66
C LEU A 298 15.49 7.98 -18.11
N LEU A 299 15.05 6.91 -18.78
CA LEU A 299 14.45 6.98 -20.13
C LEU A 299 13.27 7.96 -20.14
N PHE A 300 12.37 7.87 -19.17
CA PHE A 300 11.24 8.78 -19.02
C PHE A 300 11.70 10.24 -18.92
N SER A 301 12.71 10.52 -18.10
CA SER A 301 13.20 11.88 -17.85
C SER A 301 13.83 12.57 -19.08
N PHE A 302 14.39 11.80 -20.01
CA PHE A 302 15.06 12.32 -21.21
C PHE A 302 14.23 12.15 -22.49
N SER A 303 13.14 11.42 -22.47
CA SER A 303 12.30 11.21 -23.64
C SER A 303 11.46 12.45 -23.94
N PRO A 304 11.53 13.00 -25.17
CA PRO A 304 10.64 14.07 -25.60
C PRO A 304 9.33 13.54 -26.20
N ILE A 305 9.16 12.21 -26.28
CA ILE A 305 8.02 11.57 -26.97
C ILE A 305 7.04 11.05 -25.90
N PRO A 306 5.83 11.64 -25.79
CA PRO A 306 4.85 11.24 -24.77
C PRO A 306 4.46 9.75 -24.82
N PHE A 307 4.35 9.21 -26.04
CA PHE A 307 4.04 7.79 -26.22
C PHE A 307 5.13 6.87 -25.65
N LEU A 308 6.40 7.22 -25.81
CA LEU A 308 7.52 6.48 -25.24
C LEU A 308 7.53 6.59 -23.71
N CYS A 309 7.15 7.74 -23.16
CA CYS A 309 6.95 7.94 -21.72
C CYS A 309 5.82 7.03 -21.19
N ALA A 310 4.69 6.93 -21.90
CA ALA A 310 3.59 6.03 -21.51
C ALA A 310 4.03 4.56 -21.58
N LEU A 311 4.80 4.17 -22.59
CA LEU A 311 5.35 2.82 -22.69
C LEU A 311 6.35 2.51 -21.54
N ALA A 312 7.19 3.50 -21.17
CA ALA A 312 8.07 3.37 -20.02
C ALA A 312 7.29 3.19 -18.73
N CYS A 313 6.21 3.96 -18.50
CA CYS A 313 5.31 3.78 -17.37
C CYS A 313 4.67 2.39 -17.34
N ALA A 314 4.17 1.91 -18.50
CA ALA A 314 3.62 0.56 -18.60
C ALA A 314 4.66 -0.51 -18.28
N ALA A 315 5.91 -0.33 -18.72
CA ALA A 315 7.01 -1.25 -18.45
C ALA A 315 7.47 -1.21 -16.98
N MET A 316 7.40 -0.07 -16.30
CA MET A 316 7.76 0.05 -14.88
C MET A 316 6.84 -0.78 -13.98
N GLY A 317 5.53 -0.81 -14.28
CA GLY A 317 4.53 -1.47 -13.47
C GLY A 317 4.88 -2.91 -13.11
N PRO A 318 5.22 -3.78 -14.07
CA PRO A 318 5.58 -5.17 -13.80
C PRO A 318 6.78 -5.33 -12.86
N PHE A 319 7.84 -4.54 -13.06
CA PHE A 319 9.05 -4.64 -12.25
C PHE A 319 8.82 -4.14 -10.83
N TYR A 320 8.11 -3.01 -10.68
CA TYR A 320 7.70 -2.52 -9.38
C TYR A 320 6.92 -3.59 -8.61
N GLN A 321 5.92 -4.18 -9.26
CA GLN A 321 5.01 -5.12 -8.64
C GLN A 321 5.68 -6.45 -8.25
N VAL A 322 6.53 -6.98 -9.14
CA VAL A 322 7.31 -8.20 -8.85
C VAL A 322 8.27 -7.96 -7.69
N ARG A 323 8.94 -6.81 -7.64
CA ARG A 323 9.83 -6.45 -6.55
C ARG A 323 9.08 -6.40 -5.22
N ASP A 324 7.98 -5.67 -5.17
CA ASP A 324 7.16 -5.49 -3.96
C ASP A 324 6.66 -6.85 -3.42
N ILE A 325 6.15 -7.72 -4.30
CA ILE A 325 5.72 -9.07 -3.95
C ILE A 325 6.88 -9.92 -3.40
N CYS A 326 8.06 -9.84 -4.02
CA CYS A 326 9.23 -10.58 -3.56
C CYS A 326 9.74 -10.05 -2.21
N GLN A 327 9.78 -8.72 -2.00
CA GLN A 327 10.18 -8.12 -0.72
C GLN A 327 9.22 -8.54 0.39
N GLU A 328 7.89 -8.46 0.17
CA GLU A 328 6.89 -8.89 1.15
C GLU A 328 7.05 -10.37 1.49
N THR A 329 7.32 -11.22 0.49
CA THR A 329 7.52 -12.65 0.68
C THR A 329 8.78 -12.94 1.49
N VAL A 330 9.91 -12.29 1.19
CA VAL A 330 11.17 -12.43 1.95
C VAL A 330 10.96 -12.02 3.41
N LEU A 331 10.28 -10.90 3.66
CA LEU A 331 9.96 -10.47 5.02
C LEU A 331 9.09 -11.49 5.77
N GLN A 332 8.10 -12.10 5.09
CA GLN A 332 7.26 -13.15 5.68
C GLN A 332 8.04 -14.41 6.05
N GLU A 333 9.09 -14.73 5.32
CA GLU A 333 9.94 -15.91 5.58
C GLU A 333 10.97 -15.64 6.68
N VAL A 334 11.63 -14.47 6.65
CA VAL A 334 12.75 -14.12 7.52
C VAL A 334 12.28 -13.72 8.93
N ILE A 335 11.16 -13.03 9.04
CA ILE A 335 10.70 -12.55 10.34
C ILE A 335 10.07 -13.69 11.13
N PRO A 336 10.54 -13.98 12.37
CA PRO A 336 9.95 -14.98 13.24
C PRO A 336 8.45 -14.71 13.49
N LYS A 337 7.63 -15.76 13.51
CA LYS A 337 6.16 -15.66 13.64
C LYS A 337 5.73 -14.72 14.77
N GLN A 338 6.38 -14.84 15.94
CA GLN A 338 6.05 -14.07 17.14
C GLN A 338 6.33 -12.57 17.00
N LYS A 339 7.27 -12.17 16.13
CA LYS A 339 7.71 -10.77 15.93
C LYS A 339 7.11 -10.11 14.69
N ARG A 340 6.43 -10.86 13.80
CA ARG A 340 5.95 -10.35 12.51
C ARG A 340 5.08 -9.10 12.64
N ILE A 341 4.11 -9.13 13.53
CA ILE A 341 3.17 -8.02 13.74
C ILE A 341 3.92 -6.78 14.18
N GLY A 342 4.77 -6.93 15.21
CA GLY A 342 5.52 -5.81 15.77
C GLY A 342 6.47 -5.18 14.75
N ILE A 343 7.27 -6.00 14.07
CA ILE A 343 8.24 -5.53 13.07
C ILE A 343 7.52 -4.84 11.91
N MET A 344 6.40 -5.37 11.42
CA MET A 344 5.63 -4.72 10.35
C MET A 344 4.97 -3.43 10.80
N ALA A 345 4.45 -3.38 12.03
CA ALA A 345 3.91 -2.16 12.61
C ALA A 345 5.00 -1.08 12.75
N ALA A 346 6.19 -1.44 13.25
CA ALA A 346 7.33 -0.54 13.37
C ALA A 346 7.82 -0.05 12.00
N LYS A 347 7.94 -0.96 11.01
CA LYS A 347 8.28 -0.59 9.63
C LYS A 347 7.29 0.42 9.05
N ASN A 348 5.99 0.18 9.21
CA ASN A 348 4.95 1.10 8.72
C ASN A 348 4.98 2.44 9.46
N ALA A 349 5.31 2.44 10.76
CA ALA A 349 5.46 3.67 11.53
C ALA A 349 6.67 4.51 11.11
N ILE A 350 7.69 3.89 10.48
CA ILE A 350 8.81 4.61 9.84
C ILE A 350 8.38 5.13 8.46
N LEU A 351 7.82 4.25 7.63
CA LEU A 351 7.58 4.55 6.22
C LEU A 351 6.42 5.53 5.99
N THR A 352 5.37 5.48 6.81
CA THR A 352 4.19 6.35 6.60
C THR A 352 4.51 7.84 6.78
N PRO A 353 5.16 8.30 7.87
CA PRO A 353 5.56 9.70 7.99
C PRO A 353 6.61 10.08 6.94
N TRP A 354 7.56 9.16 6.68
CA TRP A 354 8.60 9.38 5.69
C TRP A 354 8.01 9.65 4.31
N SER A 355 7.00 8.89 3.87
CA SER A 355 6.33 9.11 2.59
C SER A 355 5.73 10.53 2.49
N GLY A 356 5.16 11.06 3.57
CA GLY A 356 4.68 12.44 3.60
C GLY A 356 5.80 13.48 3.41
N VAL A 357 6.93 13.26 4.08
CA VAL A 357 8.11 14.14 3.98
C VAL A 357 8.74 14.08 2.58
N THR A 358 8.75 12.92 1.94
CA THR A 358 9.35 12.74 0.60
C THR A 358 8.65 13.56 -0.48
N TYR A 359 7.34 13.71 -0.42
CA TYR A 359 6.59 14.57 -1.34
C TYR A 359 7.01 16.03 -1.22
N SER A 360 7.23 16.52 0.01
CA SER A 360 7.67 17.88 0.25
C SER A 360 9.11 18.12 -0.22
N ILE A 361 10.01 17.16 0.04
CA ILE A 361 11.41 17.24 -0.40
C ILE A 361 11.48 17.31 -1.92
N MET A 362 10.83 16.36 -2.62
CA MET A 362 10.89 16.30 -4.08
C MET A 362 10.08 17.42 -4.74
N GLY A 363 9.01 17.89 -4.11
CA GLY A 363 8.32 19.11 -4.53
C GLY A 363 9.21 20.33 -4.49
N LEU A 364 9.95 20.53 -3.39
CA LEU A 364 10.92 21.65 -3.28
C LEU A 364 12.05 21.56 -4.32
N VAL A 365 12.54 20.35 -4.60
CA VAL A 365 13.53 20.15 -5.68
C VAL A 365 12.91 20.44 -7.04
N ALA A 366 11.64 20.09 -7.27
CA ALA A 366 10.94 20.40 -8.52
C ALA A 366 10.78 21.92 -8.72
N ASP A 367 10.45 22.65 -7.66
CA ASP A 367 10.28 24.11 -7.71
C ASP A 367 11.61 24.85 -7.93
N THR A 368 12.71 24.34 -7.36
CA THR A 368 14.03 25.03 -7.44
C THR A 368 14.89 24.58 -8.62
N ALA A 369 14.88 23.30 -8.97
CA ALA A 369 15.74 22.72 -10.00
C ALA A 369 14.99 22.21 -11.24
N GLY A 370 13.66 22.30 -11.22
CA GLY A 370 12.78 21.88 -12.30
C GLY A 370 12.39 20.40 -12.26
N ALA A 371 11.22 20.06 -12.82
CA ALA A 371 10.64 18.72 -12.78
C ALA A 371 11.54 17.65 -13.42
N LYS A 372 12.28 17.97 -14.49
CA LYS A 372 13.22 17.03 -15.13
C LYS A 372 14.30 16.55 -14.17
N THR A 373 14.90 17.47 -13.40
CA THR A 373 15.96 17.16 -12.44
C THR A 373 15.48 16.19 -11.38
N VAL A 374 14.21 16.33 -10.93
CA VAL A 374 13.61 15.44 -9.94
C VAL A 374 13.49 14.02 -10.45
N PHE A 375 13.11 13.81 -11.73
CA PHE A 375 13.06 12.47 -12.33
C PHE A 375 14.44 11.86 -12.51
N VAL A 376 15.47 12.66 -12.85
CA VAL A 376 16.87 12.19 -12.89
C VAL A 376 17.34 11.78 -11.49
N ALA A 377 17.04 12.57 -10.46
CA ALA A 377 17.34 12.23 -9.08
C ALA A 377 16.63 10.93 -8.63
N ALA A 378 15.36 10.76 -9.01
CA ALA A 378 14.61 9.53 -8.74
C ALA A 378 15.25 8.31 -9.42
N ALA A 379 15.69 8.43 -10.66
CA ALA A 379 16.41 7.37 -11.36
C ALA A 379 17.71 6.99 -10.63
N ALA A 380 18.47 7.98 -10.14
CA ALA A 380 19.67 7.74 -9.34
C ALA A 380 19.34 7.03 -8.01
N LEU A 381 18.25 7.42 -7.33
CA LEU A 381 17.78 6.77 -6.10
C LEU A 381 17.40 5.31 -6.34
N TYR A 382 16.67 4.98 -7.42
CA TYR A 382 16.43 3.58 -7.81
C TYR A 382 17.73 2.84 -8.13
N GLY A 383 18.73 3.52 -8.72
CA GLY A 383 20.08 2.98 -8.91
C GLY A 383 20.78 2.67 -7.58
N ILE A 384 20.62 3.52 -6.56
CA ILE A 384 21.16 3.27 -5.22
C ILE A 384 20.52 2.00 -4.61
N THR A 385 19.20 1.79 -4.75
CA THR A 385 18.56 0.56 -4.25
C THR A 385 19.05 -0.69 -4.97
N PHE A 386 19.37 -0.61 -6.28
CA PHE A 386 20.04 -1.69 -7.00
C PHE A 386 21.41 -2.01 -6.37
N PHE A 387 22.25 -1.00 -6.11
CA PHE A 387 23.57 -1.22 -5.51
C PHE A 387 23.47 -1.74 -4.08
N ILE A 388 22.49 -1.31 -3.29
CA ILE A 388 22.23 -1.88 -1.96
C ILE A 388 21.90 -3.37 -2.09
N ALA A 389 20.99 -3.76 -2.98
CA ALA A 389 20.63 -5.15 -3.20
C ALA A 389 21.82 -5.98 -3.68
N LEU A 390 22.66 -5.43 -4.56
CA LEU A 390 23.87 -6.08 -5.07
C LEU A 390 24.94 -6.26 -3.97
N ALA A 391 25.11 -5.26 -3.11
CA ALA A 391 26.10 -5.25 -2.04
C ALA A 391 25.71 -6.16 -0.85
N GLN A 392 24.47 -6.66 -0.81
CA GLN A 392 23.97 -7.51 0.28
C GLN A 392 23.87 -8.99 -0.15
N PRO A 393 24.92 -9.79 0.04
CA PRO A 393 24.94 -11.20 -0.39
C PRO A 393 23.79 -12.01 0.25
N ARG A 394 23.39 -11.66 1.47
CA ARG A 394 22.29 -12.31 2.19
C ARG A 394 20.93 -12.10 1.52
N LEU A 395 20.71 -10.94 0.91
CA LEU A 395 19.51 -10.64 0.14
C LEU A 395 19.62 -11.22 -1.27
N LEU A 396 20.76 -10.98 -1.95
CA LEU A 396 20.98 -11.41 -3.33
C LEU A 396 20.91 -12.92 -3.50
N HIS A 397 21.55 -13.67 -2.59
CA HIS A 397 21.58 -15.13 -2.60
C HIS A 397 20.48 -15.74 -1.74
N TYR A 398 19.48 -14.92 -1.34
CA TYR A 398 18.36 -15.45 -0.61
C TYR A 398 17.67 -16.51 -1.46
N ARG A 399 17.94 -17.74 -1.13
CA ARG A 399 17.30 -18.94 -1.66
C ARG A 399 16.54 -19.56 -0.50
N ARG A 400 15.36 -19.97 -0.81
CA ARG A 400 14.62 -20.80 0.10
C ARG A 400 15.42 -22.09 0.32
N GLU A 401 15.74 -22.40 1.56
CA GLU A 401 16.21 -23.73 1.92
C GLU A 401 15.10 -24.72 1.59
N SER A 402 15.35 -25.60 0.62
CA SER A 402 14.47 -26.74 0.36
C SER A 402 14.40 -27.52 1.68
N SER A 403 13.23 -27.51 2.31
CA SER A 403 12.93 -28.45 3.38
C SER A 403 13.07 -29.86 2.79
N THR A 404 14.25 -30.47 2.96
CA THR A 404 14.43 -31.93 2.83
C THR A 404 13.60 -32.63 3.87
#